data_d3ccdfea47a8a3bcc2f0d2ad6ee9bd23
#
_entry.id   d3ccdfea47a8a3bcc2f0d2ad6ee9bd23
#
_cell.length_a   1.000
_cell.length_b   1.000
_cell.length_c   1.000
_cell.angle_alpha   90.00
_cell.angle_beta   90.00
_cell.angle_gamma   90.00
#
_symmetry.space_group_name_H-M   'P 1'
#
loop_
_entity.id
_entity.type
_entity.pdbx_description
1 polymer ?
#
loop_
_entity_poly.entity_id
_entity_poly.type
_entity_poly.pdbx_seq_one_letter_code
_entity_poly.pdbx_strand_id
1 'polypeptide(L)'
;ILQRAGWQEKQQISCYLTRDSLKDALAQEVRRRCAAVFRLYFQQTNQPELMRQAVELAALLRREFAAVEAARPEESINALKLLESALQTIHTRWKQAVTLPEVAAQLYVSESYLSRLFKKYLGKTFTKYLVELRLTHAAADLQSGLSVTETAYRNGFKSDNSFIDFFKKAYGCTPGKFRQQAKESGEKSDA
;
A
#
# COMPACT_ATOMS: atom_id res chain seq x y z
N ILE A 1 0.48 -20.37 2.00
CA ILE A 1 0.09 -19.20 1.18
C ILE A 1 0.58 -17.91 1.85
N LEU A 2 0.41 -17.75 3.15
CA LEU A 2 0.80 -16.55 3.90
C LEU A 2 2.32 -16.32 4.00
N GLN A 3 3.15 -17.36 3.95
CA GLN A 3 4.61 -17.22 3.94
C GLN A 3 5.16 -16.60 2.62
N ARG A 4 4.41 -16.67 1.51
CA ARG A 4 4.76 -15.98 0.24
C ARG A 4 4.20 -14.56 0.16
N ALA A 5 3.20 -14.21 0.98
CA ALA A 5 2.65 -12.85 1.11
C ALA A 5 3.49 -11.92 2.01
N GLY A 6 4.52 -12.42 2.66
CA GLY A 6 5.43 -11.65 3.53
C GLY A 6 6.15 -10.46 2.84
N TRP A 7 6.01 -10.35 1.52
CA TRP A 7 6.50 -9.23 0.74
C TRP A 7 5.60 -7.98 0.85
N GLN A 8 4.28 -8.16 0.99
CA GLN A 8 3.33 -7.05 1.10
C GLN A 8 3.29 -6.43 2.50
N GLU A 9 3.40 -7.24 3.54
CA GLU A 9 3.41 -6.77 4.94
C GLU A 9 4.58 -5.83 5.24
N LYS A 10 5.79 -6.18 4.77
CA LYS A 10 6.99 -5.35 5.02
C LYS A 10 6.97 -4.01 4.30
N GLN A 11 6.30 -3.91 3.14
CA GLN A 11 6.32 -2.67 2.35
C GLN A 11 5.23 -1.68 2.75
N GLN A 12 4.03 -2.10 3.14
CA GLN A 12 2.99 -1.17 3.57
C GLN A 12 3.32 -0.47 4.90
N ILE A 13 3.92 -1.17 5.84
CA ILE A 13 4.34 -0.58 7.13
C ILE A 13 5.60 0.28 6.98
N SER A 14 6.51 -0.07 6.06
CA SER A 14 7.76 0.67 5.82
C SER A 14 7.56 2.03 5.16
N CYS A 15 6.43 2.28 4.50
CA CYS A 15 6.21 3.54 3.78
C CYS A 15 6.04 4.77 4.68
N TYR A 16 5.63 4.60 5.93
CA TYR A 16 5.33 5.71 6.84
C TYR A 16 6.37 5.94 7.94
N LEU A 17 7.27 4.98 8.15
CA LEU A 17 8.28 5.05 9.19
C LEU A 17 9.67 5.17 8.54
N THR A 18 10.07 6.39 8.20
CA THR A 18 11.46 6.64 7.80
C THR A 18 12.38 6.40 8.99
N ARG A 19 13.48 5.70 8.73
CA ARG A 19 14.46 5.21 9.71
C ARG A 19 15.01 6.30 10.65
N ASP A 20 14.93 7.55 10.23
CA ASP A 20 15.52 8.72 10.90
C ASP A 20 14.55 9.47 11.84
N SER A 21 13.25 9.09 11.88
CA SER A 21 12.25 9.84 12.65
C SER A 21 11.82 9.19 13.96
N LEU A 22 12.21 7.95 14.21
CA LEU A 22 11.85 7.22 15.42
C LEU A 22 13.10 6.66 16.10
N LYS A 23 13.26 6.91 17.40
CA LYS A 23 14.25 6.21 18.23
C LYS A 23 14.03 4.70 18.07
N ASP A 24 15.12 3.94 17.95
CA ASP A 24 15.06 2.48 17.66
C ASP A 24 14.09 1.70 18.56
N ALA A 25 14.00 2.06 19.85
CA ALA A 25 13.09 1.43 20.81
C ALA A 25 11.61 1.64 20.44
N LEU A 26 11.22 2.84 20.00
CA LEU A 26 9.87 3.15 19.59
C LEU A 26 9.50 2.44 18.28
N ALA A 27 10.44 2.39 17.32
CA ALA A 27 10.25 1.67 16.07
C ALA A 27 10.07 0.16 16.30
N GLN A 28 10.75 -0.42 17.28
CA GLN A 28 10.57 -1.81 17.68
C GLN A 28 9.20 -2.04 18.32
N GLU A 29 8.77 -1.14 19.22
CA GLU A 29 7.45 -1.25 19.87
C GLU A 29 6.30 -1.11 18.87
N VAL A 30 6.38 -0.16 17.94
CA VAL A 30 5.39 -0.01 16.86
C VAL A 30 5.34 -1.27 16.00
N ARG A 31 6.50 -1.82 15.58
CA ARG A 31 6.55 -3.08 14.81
C ARG A 31 5.94 -4.24 15.57
N ARG A 32 6.22 -4.38 16.87
CA ARG A 32 5.67 -5.43 17.73
C ARG A 32 4.15 -5.36 17.81
N ARG A 33 3.60 -4.15 18.03
CA ARG A 33 2.14 -3.93 18.11
C ARG A 33 1.44 -4.11 16.77
N CYS A 34 2.03 -3.64 15.68
CA CYS A 34 1.52 -3.92 14.33
C CYS A 34 1.44 -5.43 14.07
N ALA A 35 2.50 -6.17 14.38
CA ALA A 35 2.52 -7.62 14.20
C ALA A 35 1.45 -8.34 15.06
N ALA A 36 1.16 -7.84 16.27
CA ALA A 36 0.09 -8.38 17.11
C ALA A 36 -1.30 -8.12 16.51
N VAL A 37 -1.58 -6.90 16.06
CA VAL A 37 -2.84 -6.55 15.37
C VAL A 37 -3.04 -7.41 14.11
N PHE A 38 -2.02 -7.55 13.27
CA PHE A 38 -2.09 -8.39 12.08
C PHE A 38 -2.37 -9.85 12.43
N ARG A 39 -1.67 -10.39 13.42
CA ARG A 39 -1.88 -11.78 13.87
C ARG A 39 -3.32 -12.03 14.29
N LEU A 40 -3.89 -11.17 15.11
CA LEU A 40 -5.26 -11.27 15.58
C LEU A 40 -6.27 -11.10 14.44
N TYR A 41 -6.01 -10.20 13.50
CA TYR A 41 -6.86 -9.99 12.32
C TYR A 41 -6.94 -11.24 11.44
N PHE A 42 -5.80 -11.88 11.15
CA PHE A 42 -5.77 -13.07 10.31
C PHE A 42 -6.24 -14.34 11.01
N GLN A 43 -6.10 -14.41 12.34
CA GLN A 43 -6.60 -15.56 13.10
C GLN A 43 -8.11 -15.55 13.31
N GLN A 44 -8.80 -14.44 13.00
CA GLN A 44 -10.25 -14.23 13.19
C GLN A 44 -10.79 -14.61 14.61
N THR A 45 -9.91 -14.72 15.60
CA THR A 45 -10.17 -15.47 16.82
C THR A 45 -10.65 -14.60 18.00
N ASN A 46 -10.50 -13.28 17.96
CA ASN A 46 -10.92 -12.43 19.10
C ASN A 46 -11.12 -10.97 18.68
N GLN A 47 -12.30 -10.65 18.17
CA GLN A 47 -12.67 -9.30 17.72
C GLN A 47 -12.49 -8.20 18.81
N PRO A 48 -12.91 -8.40 20.08
CA PRO A 48 -12.69 -7.41 21.14
C PRO A 48 -11.21 -7.14 21.40
N GLU A 49 -10.36 -8.16 21.44
CA GLU A 49 -8.93 -8.00 21.65
C GLU A 49 -8.24 -7.33 20.46
N LEU A 50 -8.64 -7.67 19.23
CA LEU A 50 -8.18 -6.98 18.02
C LEU A 50 -8.48 -5.48 18.08
N MET A 51 -9.70 -5.10 18.43
CA MET A 51 -10.10 -3.70 18.57
C MET A 51 -9.30 -2.99 19.67
N ARG A 52 -9.12 -3.63 20.82
CA ARG A 52 -8.30 -3.07 21.91
C ARG A 52 -6.86 -2.81 21.46
N GLN A 53 -6.21 -3.77 20.82
CA GLN A 53 -4.83 -3.64 20.33
C GLN A 53 -4.71 -2.58 19.22
N ALA A 54 -5.71 -2.49 18.34
CA ALA A 54 -5.73 -1.47 17.30
C ALA A 54 -5.89 -0.06 17.87
N VAL A 55 -6.75 0.13 18.88
CA VAL A 55 -6.94 1.42 19.58
C VAL A 55 -5.67 1.83 20.34
N GLU A 56 -5.02 0.90 21.04
CA GLU A 56 -3.76 1.16 21.74
C GLU A 56 -2.63 1.55 20.77
N LEU A 57 -2.53 0.86 19.64
CA LEU A 57 -1.58 1.20 18.58
C LEU A 57 -1.86 2.60 18.00
N ALA A 58 -3.12 2.91 17.73
CA ALA A 58 -3.52 4.22 17.21
C ALA A 58 -3.23 5.34 18.23
N ALA A 59 -3.45 5.11 19.51
CA ALA A 59 -3.15 6.07 20.57
C ALA A 59 -1.63 6.30 20.72
N LEU A 60 -0.82 5.23 20.66
CA LEU A 60 0.63 5.31 20.66
C LEU A 60 1.14 6.14 19.47
N LEU A 61 0.69 5.79 18.26
CA LEU A 61 1.07 6.51 17.04
C LEU A 61 0.67 7.99 17.12
N ARG A 62 -0.55 8.28 17.55
CA ARG A 62 -1.04 9.67 17.67
C ARG A 62 -0.17 10.48 18.63
N ARG A 63 0.19 9.93 19.81
CA ARG A 63 1.03 10.61 20.80
C ARG A 63 2.43 10.90 20.24
N GLU A 64 3.05 9.93 19.62
CA GLU A 64 4.41 10.05 19.10
C GLU A 64 4.47 10.93 17.84
N PHE A 65 3.46 10.84 16.99
CA PHE A 65 3.35 11.73 15.82
C PHE A 65 3.07 13.17 16.21
N ALA A 66 2.24 13.44 17.23
CA ALA A 66 2.01 14.80 17.70
C ALA A 66 3.30 15.45 18.23
N ALA A 67 4.14 14.69 18.95
CA ALA A 67 5.43 15.16 19.43
C ALA A 67 6.43 15.45 18.27
N VAL A 68 6.42 14.60 17.24
CA VAL A 68 7.25 14.77 16.03
C VAL A 68 6.73 15.91 15.15
N GLU A 69 5.42 16.08 15.06
CA GLU A 69 4.78 17.13 14.28
C GLU A 69 5.06 18.52 14.87
N ALA A 70 5.02 18.64 16.21
CA ALA A 70 5.38 19.88 16.92
C ALA A 70 6.86 20.28 16.74
N ALA A 71 7.73 19.32 16.43
CA ALA A 71 9.16 19.55 16.21
C ALA A 71 9.55 19.73 14.72
N ARG A 72 8.58 19.62 13.78
CA ARG A 72 8.86 19.72 12.33
C ARG A 72 8.79 21.15 11.83
N PRO A 73 9.70 21.56 10.90
CA PRO A 73 9.56 22.81 10.19
C PRO A 73 8.22 22.84 9.41
N GLU A 74 7.55 23.99 9.35
CA GLU A 74 6.26 24.17 8.62
C GLU A 74 6.30 23.67 7.17
N GLU A 75 7.44 23.83 6.49
CA GLU A 75 7.65 23.30 5.13
C GLU A 75 7.46 21.79 5.04
N SER A 76 7.87 21.05 6.06
CA SER A 76 7.71 19.59 6.07
C SER A 76 6.26 19.18 6.32
N ILE A 77 5.52 19.92 7.13
CA ILE A 77 4.09 19.69 7.38
C ILE A 77 3.29 19.93 6.11
N ASN A 78 3.56 21.04 5.41
CA ASN A 78 2.91 21.36 4.15
C ASN A 78 3.22 20.34 3.04
N ALA A 79 4.46 19.88 2.97
CA ALA A 79 4.87 18.83 2.03
C ALA A 79 4.13 17.50 2.27
N LEU A 80 3.93 17.12 3.53
CA LEU A 80 3.18 15.90 3.88
C LEU A 80 1.69 16.02 3.56
N LYS A 81 1.05 17.15 3.89
CA LYS A 81 -0.35 17.41 3.53
C LYS A 81 -0.57 17.36 2.02
N LEU A 82 0.39 17.88 1.27
CA LEU A 82 0.36 17.86 -0.18
C LEU A 82 0.51 16.43 -0.74
N LEU A 83 1.41 15.64 -0.18
CA LEU A 83 1.57 14.24 -0.54
C LEU A 83 0.31 13.43 -0.18
N GLU A 84 -0.29 13.66 0.99
CA GLU A 84 -1.55 13.03 1.41
C GLU A 84 -2.68 13.33 0.42
N SER A 85 -2.85 14.59 0.01
CA SER A 85 -3.84 14.98 -0.99
C SER A 85 -3.59 14.32 -2.35
N ALA A 86 -2.32 14.19 -2.76
CA ALA A 86 -1.95 13.46 -3.97
C ALA A 86 -2.30 11.97 -3.87
N LEU A 87 -2.00 11.34 -2.74
CA LEU A 87 -2.34 9.94 -2.49
C LEU A 87 -3.84 9.71 -2.48
N GLN A 88 -4.61 10.60 -1.84
CA GLN A 88 -6.08 10.54 -1.85
C GLN A 88 -6.64 10.61 -3.27
N THR A 89 -6.11 11.50 -4.11
CA THR A 89 -6.50 11.60 -5.53
C THR A 89 -6.20 10.29 -6.27
N ILE A 90 -5.02 9.70 -6.07
CA ILE A 90 -4.64 8.41 -6.66
C ILE A 90 -5.60 7.32 -6.19
N HIS A 91 -5.84 7.17 -4.89
CA HIS A 91 -6.70 6.14 -4.33
C HIS A 91 -8.16 6.26 -4.77
N THR A 92 -8.63 7.46 -5.05
CA THR A 92 -9.99 7.69 -5.58
C THR A 92 -10.10 7.36 -7.07
N ARG A 93 -9.04 7.62 -7.84
CA ARG A 93 -9.07 7.59 -9.32
C ARG A 93 -8.14 6.54 -9.94
N TRP A 94 -7.59 5.58 -9.19
CA TRP A 94 -6.57 4.65 -9.64
C TRP A 94 -6.96 3.80 -10.87
N LYS A 95 -8.26 3.57 -11.08
CA LYS A 95 -8.77 2.87 -12.27
C LYS A 95 -8.69 3.72 -13.54
N GLN A 96 -8.66 5.03 -13.39
CA GLN A 96 -8.66 6.00 -14.48
C GLN A 96 -7.22 6.32 -14.94
N ALA A 97 -7.11 7.06 -16.04
CA ALA A 97 -5.82 7.54 -16.54
C ALA A 97 -5.30 8.72 -15.69
N VAL A 98 -4.88 8.45 -14.45
CA VAL A 98 -4.29 9.46 -13.57
C VAL A 98 -2.81 9.63 -13.89
N THR A 99 -2.37 10.88 -14.09
CA THR A 99 -0.98 11.23 -14.42
C THR A 99 -0.38 12.19 -13.40
N LEU A 100 0.95 12.18 -13.27
CA LEU A 100 1.66 13.10 -12.38
C LEU A 100 1.39 14.58 -12.71
N PRO A 101 1.45 15.02 -14.01
CA PRO A 101 1.12 16.40 -14.39
C PRO A 101 -0.27 16.83 -13.95
N GLU A 102 -1.27 15.97 -14.15
CA GLU A 102 -2.66 16.25 -13.78
C GLU A 102 -2.82 16.45 -12.26
N VAL A 103 -2.22 15.57 -11.45
CA VAL A 103 -2.28 15.68 -9.99
C VAL A 103 -1.49 16.90 -9.51
N ALA A 104 -0.34 17.19 -10.10
CA ALA A 104 0.45 18.38 -9.77
C ALA A 104 -0.32 19.67 -10.06
N ALA A 105 -0.97 19.76 -11.23
CA ALA A 105 -1.82 20.90 -11.60
C ALA A 105 -2.99 21.07 -10.62
N GLN A 106 -3.66 19.98 -10.25
CA GLN A 106 -4.77 20.00 -9.29
C GLN A 106 -4.34 20.50 -7.90
N LEU A 107 -3.10 20.23 -7.51
CA LEU A 107 -2.53 20.64 -6.22
C LEU A 107 -1.77 21.98 -6.30
N TYR A 108 -1.79 22.65 -7.45
CA TYR A 108 -1.09 23.93 -7.68
C TYR A 108 0.41 23.87 -7.42
N VAL A 109 1.06 22.74 -7.77
CA VAL A 109 2.51 22.56 -7.61
C VAL A 109 3.16 22.11 -8.91
N SER A 110 4.49 22.25 -9.01
CA SER A 110 5.23 21.74 -10.16
C SER A 110 5.34 20.20 -10.10
N GLU A 111 5.35 19.56 -11.28
CA GLU A 111 5.57 18.10 -11.41
C GLU A 111 6.87 17.66 -10.75
N SER A 112 7.93 18.45 -10.93
CA SER A 112 9.24 18.19 -10.34
C SER A 112 9.21 18.18 -8.82
N TYR A 113 8.44 19.10 -8.22
CA TYR A 113 8.26 19.14 -6.78
C TYR A 113 7.49 17.91 -6.28
N LEU A 114 6.34 17.61 -6.88
CA LEU A 114 5.54 16.44 -6.52
C LEU A 114 6.33 15.13 -6.71
N SER A 115 7.07 14.99 -7.80
CA SER A 115 7.95 13.83 -8.04
C SER A 115 9.01 13.67 -6.96
N ARG A 116 9.61 14.77 -6.49
CA ARG A 116 10.57 14.73 -5.36
C ARG A 116 9.92 14.30 -4.05
N LEU A 117 8.68 14.74 -3.77
CA LEU A 117 7.93 14.31 -2.59
C LEU A 117 7.70 12.80 -2.60
N PHE A 118 7.25 12.24 -3.74
CA PHE A 118 7.08 10.79 -3.88
C PHE A 118 8.38 10.03 -3.61
N LYS A 119 9.49 10.47 -4.18
CA LYS A 119 10.80 9.84 -3.95
C LYS A 119 11.27 9.99 -2.51
N LYS A 120 11.13 11.20 -1.92
CA LYS A 120 11.60 11.51 -0.57
C LYS A 120 10.85 10.72 0.49
N TYR A 121 9.51 10.69 0.42
CA TYR A 121 8.67 10.13 1.48
C TYR A 121 8.22 8.69 1.23
N LEU A 122 8.07 8.27 -0.03
CA LEU A 122 7.62 6.92 -0.38
C LEU A 122 8.71 6.02 -0.98
N GLY A 123 9.90 6.57 -1.28
CA GLY A 123 11.01 5.83 -1.88
C GLY A 123 10.75 5.37 -3.33
N LYS A 124 9.67 5.84 -3.96
CA LYS A 124 9.24 5.41 -5.30
C LYS A 124 8.68 6.55 -6.13
N THR A 125 8.61 6.35 -7.45
CA THR A 125 7.97 7.32 -8.34
C THR A 125 6.45 7.22 -8.28
N PHE A 126 5.75 8.29 -8.68
CA PHE A 126 4.30 8.33 -8.84
C PHE A 126 3.76 7.15 -9.66
N THR A 127 4.35 6.92 -10.84
CA THR A 127 3.93 5.82 -11.73
C THR A 127 4.12 4.45 -11.08
N LYS A 128 5.24 4.25 -10.38
CA LYS A 128 5.50 2.99 -9.68
C LYS A 128 4.47 2.76 -8.57
N TYR A 129 4.14 3.81 -7.81
CA TYR A 129 3.10 3.74 -6.77
C TYR A 129 1.74 3.37 -7.35
N LEU A 130 1.30 4.05 -8.42
CA LEU A 130 0.02 3.78 -9.08
C LEU A 130 -0.06 2.36 -9.65
N VAL A 131 1.03 1.87 -10.28
CA VAL A 131 1.09 0.50 -10.80
C VAL A 131 0.99 -0.52 -9.66
N GLU A 132 1.72 -0.34 -8.58
CA GLU A 132 1.66 -1.23 -7.41
C GLU A 132 0.24 -1.27 -6.81
N LEU A 133 -0.41 -0.12 -6.67
CA LEU A 133 -1.80 -0.06 -6.20
C LEU A 133 -2.75 -0.84 -7.10
N ARG A 134 -2.64 -0.67 -8.42
CA ARG A 134 -3.43 -1.42 -9.40
C ARG A 134 -3.19 -2.93 -9.34
N LEU A 135 -1.94 -3.33 -9.16
CA LEU A 135 -1.57 -4.75 -9.06
C LEU A 135 -2.12 -5.39 -7.78
N THR A 136 -2.19 -4.66 -6.68
CA THR A 136 -2.79 -5.14 -5.43
C THR A 136 -4.28 -5.47 -5.64
N HIS A 137 -5.02 -4.57 -6.28
CA HIS A 137 -6.44 -4.82 -6.61
C HIS A 137 -6.61 -5.93 -7.65
N ALA A 138 -5.73 -5.97 -8.66
CA ALA A 138 -5.75 -7.02 -9.67
C ALA A 138 -5.50 -8.41 -9.07
N ALA A 139 -4.64 -8.54 -8.08
CA ALA A 139 -4.42 -9.81 -7.38
C ALA A 139 -5.70 -10.30 -6.69
N ALA A 140 -6.46 -9.42 -6.04
CA ALA A 140 -7.75 -9.77 -5.44
C ALA A 140 -8.80 -10.17 -6.50
N ASP A 141 -8.86 -9.45 -7.62
CA ASP A 141 -9.76 -9.79 -8.74
C ASP A 141 -9.41 -11.17 -9.34
N LEU A 142 -8.14 -11.51 -9.51
CA LEU A 142 -7.71 -12.85 -9.98
C LEU A 142 -8.07 -13.96 -8.99
N GLN A 143 -7.94 -13.70 -7.69
CA GLN A 143 -8.34 -14.65 -6.64
C GLN A 143 -9.85 -14.89 -6.65
N SER A 144 -10.66 -13.87 -6.96
CA SER A 144 -12.12 -14.01 -7.13
C SER A 144 -12.51 -14.72 -8.43
N GLY A 145 -11.55 -15.09 -9.29
CA GLY A 145 -11.77 -15.88 -10.49
C GLY A 145 -11.92 -15.11 -11.80
N LEU A 146 -11.77 -13.78 -11.80
CA LEU A 146 -11.83 -12.98 -13.02
C LEU A 146 -10.80 -13.43 -14.06
N SER A 147 -11.10 -13.23 -15.34
CA SER A 147 -10.13 -13.49 -16.41
C SER A 147 -8.97 -12.51 -16.39
N VAL A 148 -7.83 -12.89 -16.97
CA VAL A 148 -6.61 -12.03 -17.00
C VAL A 148 -6.91 -10.72 -17.74
N THR A 149 -7.54 -10.79 -18.89
CA THR A 149 -7.92 -9.62 -19.70
C THR A 149 -8.89 -8.70 -18.98
N GLU A 150 -9.95 -9.25 -18.40
CA GLU A 150 -10.92 -8.48 -17.63
C GLU A 150 -10.27 -7.80 -16.41
N THR A 151 -9.42 -8.53 -15.69
CA THR A 151 -8.66 -8.00 -14.57
C THR A 151 -7.76 -6.84 -15.00
N ALA A 152 -7.06 -6.95 -16.11
CA ALA A 152 -6.21 -5.88 -16.63
C ALA A 152 -6.99 -4.58 -16.86
N TYR A 153 -8.08 -4.64 -17.64
CA TYR A 153 -8.88 -3.45 -17.96
C TYR A 153 -9.59 -2.87 -16.73
N ARG A 154 -10.18 -3.70 -15.90
CA ARG A 154 -10.86 -3.28 -14.66
C ARG A 154 -9.93 -2.53 -13.70
N ASN A 155 -8.64 -2.88 -13.70
CA ASN A 155 -7.63 -2.27 -12.86
C ASN A 155 -6.82 -1.16 -13.58
N GLY A 156 -7.33 -0.65 -14.70
CA GLY A 156 -6.82 0.55 -15.37
C GLY A 156 -5.52 0.31 -16.17
N PHE A 157 -5.19 -0.92 -16.52
CA PHE A 157 -4.09 -1.20 -17.45
C PHE A 157 -4.57 -1.00 -18.90
N LYS A 158 -3.73 -0.39 -19.73
CA LYS A 158 -4.06 -0.09 -21.14
C LYS A 158 -3.96 -1.32 -22.05
N SER A 159 -3.21 -2.34 -21.64
CA SER A 159 -3.04 -3.58 -22.41
C SER A 159 -2.70 -4.75 -21.49
N ASP A 160 -3.09 -5.95 -21.93
CA ASP A 160 -2.79 -7.21 -21.24
C ASP A 160 -1.29 -7.44 -21.13
N ASN A 161 -0.51 -7.12 -22.15
CA ASN A 161 0.94 -7.31 -22.16
C ASN A 161 1.59 -6.49 -21.04
N SER A 162 1.26 -5.20 -20.94
CA SER A 162 1.79 -4.35 -19.86
C SER A 162 1.38 -4.86 -18.48
N PHE A 163 0.15 -5.32 -18.32
CA PHE A 163 -0.33 -5.91 -17.07
C PHE A 163 0.46 -7.17 -16.72
N ILE A 164 0.61 -8.11 -17.65
CA ILE A 164 1.33 -9.37 -17.46
C ILE A 164 2.77 -9.12 -17.03
N ASP A 165 3.46 -8.18 -17.69
CA ASP A 165 4.84 -7.83 -17.39
C ASP A 165 5.00 -7.22 -15.99
N PHE A 166 4.15 -6.25 -15.64
CA PHE A 166 4.18 -5.65 -14.31
C PHE A 166 3.81 -6.65 -13.23
N PHE A 167 2.79 -7.48 -13.47
CA PHE A 167 2.36 -8.50 -12.52
C PHE A 167 3.44 -9.55 -12.29
N LYS A 168 4.07 -10.05 -13.36
CA LYS A 168 5.19 -11.01 -13.26
C LYS A 168 6.38 -10.43 -12.49
N LYS A 169 6.72 -9.15 -12.70
CA LYS A 169 7.77 -8.48 -11.93
C LYS A 169 7.43 -8.34 -10.45
N ALA A 170 6.17 -8.10 -10.13
CA ALA A 170 5.73 -7.89 -8.75
C ALA A 170 5.51 -9.19 -7.97
N TYR A 171 4.91 -10.20 -8.60
CA TYR A 171 4.49 -11.44 -7.94
C TYR A 171 5.35 -12.67 -8.30
N GLY A 172 6.32 -12.53 -9.22
CA GLY A 172 7.21 -13.62 -9.64
C GLY A 172 6.56 -14.68 -10.52
N CYS A 173 5.28 -14.56 -10.85
CA CYS A 173 4.54 -15.46 -11.73
C CYS A 173 3.56 -14.69 -12.62
N THR A 174 3.09 -15.33 -13.70
CA THR A 174 2.07 -14.71 -14.57
C THR A 174 0.71 -14.64 -13.88
N PRO A 175 -0.17 -13.67 -14.26
CA PRO A 175 -1.53 -13.57 -13.70
C PRO A 175 -2.35 -14.85 -13.86
N GLY A 176 -2.20 -15.54 -15.00
CA GLY A 176 -2.88 -16.82 -15.24
C GLY A 176 -2.47 -17.92 -14.27
N LYS A 177 -1.16 -18.04 -14.01
CA LYS A 177 -0.63 -19.00 -13.04
C LYS A 177 -1.06 -18.64 -11.61
N PHE A 178 -1.03 -17.36 -11.27
CA PHE A 178 -1.49 -16.87 -9.97
C PHE A 178 -2.96 -17.22 -9.71
N ARG A 179 -3.83 -16.99 -10.71
CA ARG A 179 -5.25 -17.35 -10.65
C ARG A 179 -5.48 -18.85 -10.46
N GLN A 180 -4.73 -19.68 -11.19
CA GLN A 180 -4.83 -21.14 -11.07
C GLN A 180 -4.45 -21.62 -9.66
N GLN A 181 -3.35 -21.12 -9.12
CA GLN A 181 -2.91 -21.45 -7.75
C GLN A 181 -3.93 -21.02 -6.69
N ALA A 182 -4.62 -19.90 -6.90
CA ALA A 182 -5.68 -19.44 -5.99
C ALA A 182 -6.88 -20.40 -5.99
N LYS A 183 -7.30 -20.91 -7.15
CA LYS A 183 -8.39 -21.90 -7.28
C LYS A 183 -8.05 -23.22 -6.56
N GLU A 184 -6.85 -23.77 -6.84
CA GLU A 184 -6.38 -25.02 -6.22
C GLU A 184 -6.28 -24.94 -4.69
N SER A 185 -6.07 -23.71 -4.17
CA SER A 185 -5.98 -23.47 -2.73
C SER A 185 -7.35 -23.31 -2.09
N GLY A 186 -8.36 -22.80 -2.80
CA GLY A 186 -9.74 -22.70 -2.34
C GLY A 186 -10.42 -24.09 -2.24
N GLU A 187 -10.21 -24.94 -3.23
CA GLU A 187 -10.79 -26.30 -3.26
C GLU A 187 -10.27 -27.22 -2.16
N LYS A 188 -9.06 -26.97 -1.63
CA LYS A 188 -8.49 -27.74 -0.52
C LYS A 188 -8.98 -27.30 0.87
N SER A 189 -9.69 -26.19 0.97
CA SER A 189 -10.20 -25.66 2.24
C SER A 189 -11.63 -26.12 2.53
N ASP A 190 -12.32 -26.63 1.51
CA ASP A 190 -13.73 -27.07 1.61
C ASP A 190 -13.87 -28.61 1.62
N ALA A 191 -12.75 -29.34 1.65
CA ALA A 191 -12.70 -30.80 1.74
C ALA A 191 -12.14 -31.26 3.09
#